data_1d200301b20c3a8d15fd7eb2fe4c2721
#
_entry.id   1d200301b20c3a8d15fd7eb2fe4c2721
#
_cell.length_a   1.000
_cell.length_b   1.000
_cell.length_c   1.000
_cell.angle_alpha   90.00
_cell.angle_beta   90.00
_cell.angle_gamma   90.00
#
_symmetry.space_group_name_H-M   'P 1'
#
loop_
_entity.id
_entity.type
_entity.pdbx_description
1 polymer ?
#
loop_
_entity_poly.entity_id
_entity_poly.type
_entity_poly.pdbx_seq_one_letter_code
_entity_poly.pdbx_strand_id
1 'polypeptide(L)'
;VAPNLLQRDFSTTKSNEKWVTDVTQFNLFGTKLYLSPILDLHDQSLISWNLSERPNYAQTVDMLEKAFKQIPDGTNLILHSDQGWQYQMYDYQRRLKEKGIRQSMSRKGNCLDNSVMENFFGLLKSELLYLQEFESVEHFKKELIEYLSWYNEKRIKVKLKGLTPLQFRNQSLKSA
;
A
#
# COMPACT_ATOMS: atom_id res chain seq x y z
N VAL A 1 -6.61 -14.60 13.41
CA VAL A 1 -6.94 -13.20 13.05
C VAL A 1 -6.24 -12.26 14.02
N ALA A 2 -5.49 -11.31 13.50
CA ALA A 2 -4.83 -10.30 14.32
C ALA A 2 -5.84 -9.26 14.85
N PRO A 3 -5.56 -8.62 16.01
CA PRO A 3 -6.45 -7.60 16.54
C PRO A 3 -6.45 -6.34 15.67
N ASN A 4 -7.52 -5.54 15.79
CA ASN A 4 -7.58 -4.22 15.14
C ASN A 4 -6.88 -3.18 16.01
N LEU A 5 -5.57 -3.02 15.84
CA LEU A 5 -4.78 -2.06 16.61
C LEU A 5 -5.00 -0.63 16.13
N LEU A 6 -5.33 -0.45 14.85
CA LEU A 6 -5.54 0.87 14.27
C LEU A 6 -6.82 1.54 14.77
N GLN A 7 -7.91 0.78 14.91
CA GLN A 7 -9.21 1.24 15.42
C GLN A 7 -9.69 2.54 14.74
N ARG A 8 -9.55 2.63 13.41
CA ARG A 8 -9.87 3.81 12.59
C ARG A 8 -9.11 5.08 12.96
N ASP A 9 -8.08 4.99 13.80
CA ASP A 9 -7.19 6.10 14.06
C ASP A 9 -6.09 6.15 13.00
N PHE A 10 -6.34 6.90 11.93
CA PHE A 10 -5.43 7.08 10.81
C PHE A 10 -4.46 8.25 11.02
N SER A 11 -4.54 8.92 12.17
CA SER A 11 -3.63 10.02 12.50
C SER A 11 -2.22 9.52 12.74
N THR A 12 -1.23 10.34 12.36
CA THR A 12 0.18 10.01 12.50
C THR A 12 0.96 11.24 12.90
N THR A 13 2.12 11.02 13.50
CA THR A 13 3.06 12.10 13.86
C THR A 13 4.32 12.07 13.01
N LYS A 14 4.62 10.94 12.37
CA LYS A 14 5.85 10.76 11.58
C LYS A 14 5.68 9.66 10.53
N SER A 15 6.55 9.68 9.54
CA SER A 15 6.67 8.59 8.56
C SER A 15 7.09 7.29 9.25
N ASN A 16 6.68 6.16 8.69
CA ASN A 16 6.97 4.81 9.19
C ASN A 16 6.36 4.50 10.56
N GLU A 17 5.28 5.17 10.92
CA GLU A 17 4.51 4.87 12.14
C GLU A 17 3.37 3.90 11.87
N LYS A 18 2.63 4.13 10.80
CA LYS A 18 1.48 3.32 10.38
C LYS A 18 1.50 3.12 8.87
N TRP A 19 1.50 1.86 8.46
CA TRP A 19 1.36 1.45 7.07
C TRP A 19 0.04 0.73 6.86
N VAL A 20 -0.53 0.84 5.67
CA VAL A 20 -1.72 0.11 5.27
C VAL A 20 -1.46 -0.65 3.97
N THR A 21 -2.13 -1.77 3.79
CA THR A 21 -2.03 -2.61 2.60
C THR A 21 -3.38 -3.21 2.24
N ASP A 22 -3.57 -3.49 0.98
CA ASP A 22 -4.72 -4.20 0.42
C ASP A 22 -4.35 -4.66 -0.99
N VAL A 23 -5.26 -5.36 -1.65
CA VAL A 23 -5.09 -5.80 -3.04
C VAL A 23 -6.24 -5.26 -3.87
N THR A 24 -5.93 -4.74 -5.05
CA THR A 24 -6.96 -4.40 -6.04
C THR A 24 -6.74 -5.21 -7.31
N GLN A 25 -7.85 -5.45 -8.03
CA GLN A 25 -7.86 -6.23 -9.27
C GLN A 25 -8.25 -5.36 -10.44
N PHE A 26 -7.56 -5.54 -11.55
CA PHE A 26 -7.91 -4.96 -12.85
C PHE A 26 -8.26 -6.08 -13.83
N ASN A 27 -9.29 -5.86 -14.62
CA ASN A 27 -9.71 -6.81 -15.66
C ASN A 27 -9.60 -6.12 -17.02
N LEU A 28 -8.65 -6.57 -17.85
CA LEU A 28 -8.36 -5.98 -19.14
C LEU A 28 -8.05 -7.09 -20.13
N PHE A 29 -8.70 -7.06 -21.30
CA PHE A 29 -8.45 -8.01 -22.37
C PHE A 29 -8.55 -9.47 -21.92
N GLY A 30 -9.49 -9.79 -21.02
CA GLY A 30 -9.65 -11.13 -20.48
C GLY A 30 -8.57 -11.55 -19.47
N THR A 31 -7.63 -10.68 -19.15
CA THR A 31 -6.57 -10.93 -18.17
C THR A 31 -6.87 -10.18 -16.87
N LYS A 32 -6.62 -10.86 -15.74
CA LYS A 32 -6.71 -10.26 -14.42
C LYS A 32 -5.33 -9.84 -13.95
N LEU A 33 -5.22 -8.65 -13.40
CA LEU A 33 -4.00 -8.14 -12.77
C LEU A 33 -4.30 -7.77 -11.33
N TYR A 34 -3.39 -8.11 -10.43
CA TYR A 34 -3.51 -7.84 -9.01
C TYR A 34 -2.39 -6.91 -8.58
N LEU A 35 -2.74 -5.74 -8.07
CA LEU A 35 -1.80 -4.79 -7.47
C LEU A 35 -1.90 -4.87 -5.96
N SER A 36 -0.76 -5.10 -5.31
CA SER A 36 -0.63 -5.19 -3.85
C SER A 36 0.37 -4.14 -3.37
N PRO A 37 -0.09 -2.96 -2.94
CA PRO A 37 0.78 -1.90 -2.44
C PRO A 37 0.81 -1.84 -0.92
N ILE A 38 1.87 -1.25 -0.37
CA ILE A 38 1.92 -0.73 0.99
C ILE A 38 2.00 0.78 0.93
N LEU A 39 1.14 1.47 1.68
CA LEU A 39 1.06 2.92 1.74
C LEU A 39 1.38 3.40 3.17
N ASP A 40 2.18 4.45 3.27
CA ASP A 40 2.43 5.12 4.56
C ASP A 40 1.31 6.11 4.84
N LEU A 41 0.71 6.03 6.03
CA LEU A 41 -0.40 6.92 6.39
C LEU A 41 0.02 8.37 6.62
N HIS A 42 1.27 8.62 6.98
CA HIS A 42 1.74 9.98 7.27
C HIS A 42 2.00 10.80 6.01
N ASP A 43 2.81 10.25 5.12
CA ASP A 43 3.22 10.94 3.89
C ASP A 43 2.45 10.50 2.65
N GLN A 44 1.59 9.49 2.78
CA GLN A 44 0.78 8.91 1.70
C GLN A 44 1.61 8.36 0.53
N SER A 45 2.89 8.08 0.78
CA SER A 45 3.76 7.48 -0.23
C SER A 45 3.51 5.97 -0.36
N LEU A 46 3.78 5.46 -1.55
CA LEU A 46 3.89 4.03 -1.78
C LEU A 46 5.26 3.57 -1.29
N ILE A 47 5.26 2.72 -0.28
CA ILE A 47 6.49 2.15 0.28
C ILE A 47 7.01 1.05 -0.63
N SER A 48 6.12 0.19 -1.08
CA SER A 48 6.41 -0.89 -2.03
C SER A 48 5.13 -1.32 -2.71
N TRP A 49 5.26 -2.10 -3.77
CA TRP A 49 4.12 -2.71 -4.44
C TRP A 49 4.58 -3.94 -5.23
N ASN A 50 3.64 -4.81 -5.54
CA ASN A 50 3.81 -5.92 -6.46
C ASN A 50 2.64 -5.99 -7.43
N LEU A 51 2.92 -6.27 -8.69
CA LEU A 51 1.93 -6.46 -9.73
C LEU A 51 2.03 -7.89 -10.25
N SER A 52 0.93 -8.66 -10.22
CA SER A 52 0.92 -10.06 -10.60
C SER A 52 -0.34 -10.41 -11.38
N GLU A 53 -0.23 -11.37 -12.29
CA GLU A 53 -1.39 -11.95 -13.00
C GLU A 53 -2.08 -13.04 -12.16
N ARG A 54 -1.50 -13.44 -11.02
CA ARG A 54 -2.03 -14.49 -10.16
C ARG A 54 -2.09 -14.01 -8.70
N PRO A 55 -3.22 -14.25 -8.01
CA PRO A 55 -3.37 -13.88 -6.61
C PRO A 55 -2.69 -14.92 -5.70
N ASN A 56 -1.36 -15.04 -5.79
CA ASN A 56 -0.60 -15.99 -4.98
C ASN A 56 0.14 -15.30 -3.83
N TYR A 57 0.57 -16.10 -2.86
CA TYR A 57 1.26 -15.59 -1.69
C TYR A 57 2.64 -14.99 -2.02
N ALA A 58 3.29 -15.44 -3.08
CA ALA A 58 4.59 -14.89 -3.50
C ALA A 58 4.52 -13.37 -3.79
N GLN A 59 3.39 -12.89 -4.30
CA GLN A 59 3.14 -11.47 -4.49
C GLN A 59 3.25 -10.69 -3.17
N THR A 60 2.62 -11.21 -2.14
CA THR A 60 2.63 -10.59 -0.80
C THR A 60 4.03 -10.57 -0.20
N VAL A 61 4.76 -11.67 -0.32
CA VAL A 61 6.14 -11.76 0.20
C VAL A 61 7.06 -10.78 -0.51
N ASP A 62 7.00 -10.69 -1.83
CA ASP A 62 7.82 -9.75 -2.60
C ASP A 62 7.56 -8.31 -2.16
N MET A 63 6.30 -7.94 -2.01
CA MET A 63 5.88 -6.62 -1.52
C MET A 63 6.46 -6.34 -0.13
N LEU A 64 6.35 -7.30 0.80
CA LEU A 64 6.86 -7.15 2.17
C LEU A 64 8.38 -6.97 2.19
N GLU A 65 9.11 -7.81 1.49
CA GLU A 65 10.58 -7.77 1.51
C GLU A 65 11.11 -6.46 0.93
N LYS A 66 10.47 -5.94 -0.11
CA LYS A 66 10.80 -4.61 -0.65
C LYS A 66 10.56 -3.50 0.38
N ALA A 67 9.47 -3.58 1.13
CA ALA A 67 9.16 -2.61 2.18
C ALA A 67 10.17 -2.71 3.34
N PHE A 68 10.52 -3.91 3.76
CA PHE A 68 11.44 -4.14 4.88
C PHE A 68 12.83 -3.56 4.64
N LYS A 69 13.28 -3.48 3.39
CA LYS A 69 14.57 -2.87 3.05
C LYS A 69 14.64 -1.38 3.37
N GLN A 70 13.51 -0.74 3.58
CA GLN A 70 13.43 0.71 3.82
C GLN A 70 13.41 1.08 5.30
N ILE A 71 13.35 0.11 6.19
CA ILE A 71 13.27 0.34 7.63
C ILE A 71 14.23 -0.58 8.37
N PRO A 72 14.76 -0.16 9.54
CA PRO A 72 15.52 -1.06 10.41
C PRO A 72 14.58 -2.04 11.11
N ASP A 73 15.17 -3.03 11.76
CA ASP A 73 14.43 -3.96 12.61
C ASP A 73 13.94 -3.26 13.89
N GLY A 74 12.84 -3.72 14.45
CA GLY A 74 12.36 -3.26 15.75
C GLY A 74 11.75 -1.86 15.76
N THR A 75 11.22 -1.38 14.61
CA THR A 75 10.62 -0.05 14.52
C THR A 75 9.31 0.09 15.27
N ASN A 76 8.65 -1.03 15.58
CA ASN A 76 7.35 -1.06 16.26
C ASN A 76 6.23 -0.37 15.47
N LEU A 77 6.38 -0.23 14.16
CA LEU A 77 5.33 0.32 13.30
C LEU A 77 4.15 -0.65 13.21
N ILE A 78 2.97 -0.12 12.87
CA ILE A 78 1.77 -0.92 12.63
C ILE A 78 1.59 -1.11 11.12
N LEU A 79 1.40 -2.36 10.67
CA LEU A 79 0.94 -2.66 9.32
C LEU A 79 -0.48 -3.19 9.39
N HIS A 80 -1.41 -2.42 8.82
CA HIS A 80 -2.84 -2.69 8.86
C HIS A 80 -3.35 -3.25 7.53
N SER A 81 -4.19 -4.27 7.59
CA SER A 81 -4.84 -4.89 6.43
C SER A 81 -6.27 -5.29 6.75
N ASP A 82 -7.00 -5.79 5.75
CA ASP A 82 -8.23 -6.53 5.99
C ASP A 82 -7.91 -7.95 6.49
N GLN A 83 -8.93 -8.83 6.55
CA GLN A 83 -8.77 -10.22 6.95
C GLN A 83 -8.50 -11.15 5.77
N GLY A 84 -7.90 -10.68 4.69
CA GLY A 84 -7.54 -11.50 3.53
C GLY A 84 -6.69 -12.71 3.94
N TRP A 85 -6.85 -13.81 3.21
CA TRP A 85 -6.18 -15.08 3.52
C TRP A 85 -4.66 -14.95 3.60
N GLN A 86 -4.06 -14.13 2.73
CA GLN A 86 -2.60 -13.92 2.67
C GLN A 86 -2.06 -13.30 3.95
N TYR A 87 -2.85 -12.45 4.60
CA TYR A 87 -2.44 -11.76 5.83
C TYR A 87 -2.63 -12.62 7.07
N GLN A 88 -3.37 -13.72 6.95
CA GLN A 88 -3.58 -14.68 8.03
C GLN A 88 -2.60 -15.85 7.98
N MET A 89 -1.75 -15.92 6.96
CA MET A 89 -0.75 -16.99 6.86
C MET A 89 0.30 -16.85 7.95
N TYR A 90 0.69 -17.98 8.52
CA TYR A 90 1.73 -18.02 9.56
C TYR A 90 3.02 -17.38 9.11
N ASP A 91 3.46 -17.65 7.87
CA ASP A 91 4.68 -17.07 7.32
C ASP A 91 4.62 -15.53 7.26
N TYR A 92 3.48 -14.96 6.89
CA TYR A 92 3.27 -13.51 6.88
C TYR A 92 3.40 -12.93 8.29
N GLN A 93 2.69 -13.50 9.25
CA GLN A 93 2.70 -13.05 10.64
C GLN A 93 4.09 -13.19 11.27
N ARG A 94 4.79 -14.28 10.97
CA ARG A 94 6.17 -14.50 11.43
C ARG A 94 7.13 -13.45 10.88
N ARG A 95 7.04 -13.14 9.57
CA ARG A 95 7.89 -12.12 8.94
C ARG A 95 7.70 -10.74 9.58
N LEU A 96 6.46 -10.35 9.86
CA LEU A 96 6.18 -9.09 10.54
C LEU A 96 6.76 -9.07 11.95
N LYS A 97 6.56 -10.13 12.70
CA LYS A 97 7.06 -10.26 14.07
C LYS A 97 8.58 -10.19 14.13
N GLU A 98 9.26 -10.92 13.24
CA GLU A 98 10.72 -10.91 13.15
C GLU A 98 11.27 -9.53 12.79
N LYS A 99 10.56 -8.77 11.98
CA LYS A 99 10.94 -7.39 11.62
C LYS A 99 10.65 -6.39 12.73
N GLY A 100 9.83 -6.76 13.72
CA GLY A 100 9.40 -5.87 14.79
C GLY A 100 8.20 -5.00 14.41
N ILE A 101 7.38 -5.48 13.46
CA ILE A 101 6.17 -4.80 13.01
C ILE A 101 4.96 -5.39 13.73
N ARG A 102 4.09 -4.53 14.24
CA ARG A 102 2.83 -4.94 14.86
C ARG A 102 1.76 -5.10 13.77
N GLN A 103 1.17 -6.28 13.70
CA GLN A 103 0.10 -6.55 12.74
C GLN A 103 -1.25 -6.06 13.26
N SER A 104 -2.01 -5.40 12.39
CA SER A 104 -3.38 -4.97 12.65
C SER A 104 -4.29 -5.45 11.53
N MET A 105 -5.49 -5.92 11.88
CA MET A 105 -6.51 -6.31 10.90
C MET A 105 -7.81 -5.58 11.15
N SER A 106 -8.49 -5.19 10.07
CA SER A 106 -9.82 -4.61 10.15
C SER A 106 -10.84 -5.64 10.62
N ARG A 107 -11.97 -5.16 11.12
CA ARG A 107 -13.10 -6.01 11.48
C ARG A 107 -13.70 -6.62 10.21
N LYS A 108 -14.16 -7.86 10.31
CA LYS A 108 -14.75 -8.59 9.18
C LYS A 108 -15.89 -7.79 8.57
N GLY A 109 -15.83 -7.62 7.25
CA GLY A 109 -16.88 -6.95 6.50
C GLY A 109 -17.01 -5.45 6.73
N ASN A 110 -16.05 -4.81 7.39
CA ASN A 110 -16.10 -3.38 7.68
C ASN A 110 -15.10 -2.59 6.81
N CYS A 111 -15.59 -2.05 5.68
CA CYS A 111 -14.76 -1.33 4.72
C CYS A 111 -14.18 -0.02 5.29
N LEU A 112 -14.82 0.62 6.26
CA LEU A 112 -14.32 1.85 6.87
C LEU A 112 -13.02 1.65 7.65
N ASP A 113 -12.75 0.41 8.06
CA ASP A 113 -11.52 0.09 8.76
C ASP A 113 -10.28 0.14 7.84
N ASN A 114 -10.46 0.19 6.51
CA ASN A 114 -9.38 0.31 5.53
C ASN A 114 -9.69 1.34 4.43
N SER A 115 -10.36 2.44 4.80
CA SER A 115 -10.82 3.46 3.89
C SER A 115 -9.70 4.18 3.14
N VAL A 116 -8.51 4.30 3.74
CA VAL A 116 -7.36 4.95 3.11
C VAL A 116 -6.92 4.19 1.85
N MET A 117 -6.88 2.86 1.93
CA MET A 117 -6.56 2.04 0.75
C MET A 117 -7.63 2.12 -0.32
N GLU A 118 -8.90 2.14 0.07
CA GLU A 118 -10.00 2.31 -0.89
C GLU A 118 -9.92 3.66 -1.60
N ASN A 119 -9.60 4.73 -0.89
CA ASN A 119 -9.40 6.05 -1.47
C ASN A 119 -8.22 6.06 -2.44
N PHE A 120 -7.12 5.42 -2.10
CA PHE A 120 -5.97 5.31 -3.00
C PHE A 120 -6.32 4.56 -4.29
N PHE A 121 -7.00 3.42 -4.17
CA PHE A 121 -7.42 2.65 -5.35
C PHE A 121 -8.43 3.42 -6.20
N GLY A 122 -9.35 4.15 -5.59
CA GLY A 122 -10.29 5.01 -6.31
C GLY A 122 -9.56 6.10 -7.09
N LEU A 123 -8.58 6.73 -6.48
CA LEU A 123 -7.76 7.76 -7.11
C LEU A 123 -6.98 7.21 -8.31
N LEU A 124 -6.33 6.07 -8.14
CA LEU A 124 -5.59 5.39 -9.21
C LEU A 124 -6.49 5.04 -10.40
N LYS A 125 -7.67 4.50 -10.12
CA LYS A 125 -8.62 4.14 -11.18
C LYS A 125 -9.16 5.37 -11.90
N SER A 126 -9.48 6.43 -11.19
CA SER A 126 -10.00 7.67 -11.79
C SER A 126 -8.91 8.44 -12.55
N GLU A 127 -7.67 8.44 -12.10
CA GLU A 127 -6.57 9.19 -12.73
C GLU A 127 -5.87 8.41 -13.85
N LEU A 128 -5.96 7.08 -13.85
CA LEU A 128 -5.32 6.24 -14.87
C LEU A 128 -6.33 5.42 -15.68
N LEU A 129 -7.09 4.55 -15.01
CA LEU A 129 -7.86 3.51 -15.69
C LEU A 129 -9.01 4.08 -16.53
N TYR A 130 -9.72 5.07 -16.00
CA TYR A 130 -10.93 5.62 -16.64
C TYR A 130 -10.67 6.77 -17.62
N LEU A 131 -9.45 7.32 -17.64
CA LEU A 131 -9.13 8.49 -18.47
C LEU A 131 -8.64 8.13 -19.87
N GLN A 132 -8.28 6.88 -20.14
CA GLN A 132 -7.73 6.49 -21.42
C GLN A 132 -8.10 5.05 -21.77
N GLU A 133 -7.96 4.73 -23.04
CA GLU A 133 -8.07 3.35 -23.53
C GLU A 133 -6.68 2.75 -23.65
N PHE A 134 -6.58 1.45 -23.40
CA PHE A 134 -5.33 0.72 -23.48
C PHE A 134 -5.35 -0.23 -24.67
N GLU A 135 -4.23 -0.39 -25.34
CA GLU A 135 -4.10 -1.23 -26.54
C GLU A 135 -3.89 -2.70 -26.19
N SER A 136 -3.34 -2.98 -25.01
CA SER A 136 -3.01 -4.33 -24.56
C SER A 136 -2.80 -4.34 -23.05
N VAL A 137 -2.70 -5.55 -22.48
CA VAL A 137 -2.32 -5.73 -21.07
C VAL A 137 -0.93 -5.15 -20.81
N GLU A 138 0.00 -5.36 -21.72
CA GLU A 138 1.37 -4.84 -21.58
C GLU A 138 1.40 -3.31 -21.62
N HIS A 139 0.59 -2.68 -22.44
CA HIS A 139 0.44 -1.23 -22.46
C HIS A 139 -0.08 -0.73 -21.11
N PHE A 140 -1.12 -1.37 -20.56
CA PHE A 140 -1.66 -1.01 -19.26
C PHE A 140 -0.64 -1.16 -18.14
N LYS A 141 0.10 -2.28 -18.13
CA LYS A 141 1.15 -2.51 -17.10
C LYS A 141 2.19 -1.40 -17.12
N LYS A 142 2.65 -1.01 -18.30
CA LYS A 142 3.62 0.07 -18.47
C LYS A 142 3.09 1.38 -17.90
N GLU A 143 1.88 1.76 -18.28
CA GLU A 143 1.24 2.99 -17.82
C GLU A 143 0.99 2.96 -16.31
N LEU A 144 0.62 1.81 -15.75
CA LEU A 144 0.43 1.65 -14.31
C LEU A 144 1.74 1.86 -13.55
N ILE A 145 2.83 1.24 -13.99
CA ILE A 145 4.14 1.39 -13.35
C ILE A 145 4.60 2.85 -13.39
N GLU A 146 4.42 3.52 -14.54
CA GLU A 146 4.73 4.94 -14.67
C GLU A 146 3.86 5.81 -13.75
N TYR A 147 2.57 5.48 -13.62
CA TYR A 147 1.67 6.18 -12.72
C TYR A 147 2.11 6.05 -11.26
N LEU A 148 2.49 4.86 -10.82
CA LEU A 148 2.91 4.63 -9.42
C LEU A 148 4.18 5.42 -9.09
N SER A 149 5.12 5.50 -10.02
CA SER A 149 6.31 6.32 -9.88
C SER A 149 5.97 7.82 -9.83
N TRP A 150 5.13 8.27 -10.76
CA TRP A 150 4.65 9.65 -10.80
C TRP A 150 3.89 10.04 -9.53
N TYR A 151 3.06 9.13 -9.00
CA TYR A 151 2.31 9.36 -7.78
C TYR A 151 3.25 9.72 -6.61
N ASN A 152 4.30 8.96 -6.42
CA ASN A 152 5.26 9.22 -5.35
C ASN A 152 6.09 10.48 -5.56
N GLU A 153 6.57 10.69 -6.77
CA GLU A 153 7.63 11.66 -7.05
C GLU A 153 7.12 13.00 -7.52
N LYS A 154 5.94 13.05 -8.17
CA LYS A 154 5.49 14.25 -8.87
C LYS A 154 4.06 14.69 -8.54
N ARG A 155 3.20 13.79 -8.05
CA ARG A 155 1.83 14.16 -7.75
C ARG A 155 1.76 14.98 -6.46
N ILE A 156 1.46 16.26 -6.58
CA ILE A 156 1.26 17.13 -5.42
C ILE A 156 -0.10 16.85 -4.77
N LYS A 157 -0.16 17.01 -3.44
CA LYS A 157 -1.37 16.80 -2.67
C LYS A 157 -1.62 17.97 -1.72
N VAL A 158 -2.86 18.46 -1.70
CA VAL A 158 -3.27 19.53 -0.79
C VAL A 158 -3.04 19.14 0.67
N LYS A 159 -3.40 17.89 1.02
CA LYS A 159 -3.20 17.35 2.37
C LYS A 159 -1.74 17.29 2.81
N LEU A 160 -0.82 17.33 1.86
CA LEU A 160 0.61 17.33 2.11
C LEU A 160 1.21 18.74 1.92
N LYS A 161 0.42 19.78 2.10
CA LYS A 161 0.83 21.20 1.97
C LYS A 161 1.35 21.54 0.58
N GLY A 162 0.79 20.89 -0.45
CA GLY A 162 1.22 21.09 -1.85
C GLY A 162 2.50 20.36 -2.23
N LEU A 163 2.99 19.46 -1.38
CA LEU A 163 4.14 18.62 -1.67
C LEU A 163 3.72 17.28 -2.29
N THR A 164 4.67 16.62 -2.93
CA THR A 164 4.49 15.24 -3.34
C THR A 164 4.65 14.30 -2.14
N PRO A 165 4.12 13.08 -2.20
CA PRO A 165 4.33 12.10 -1.13
C PRO A 165 5.81 11.93 -0.77
N LEU A 166 6.69 11.80 -1.76
CA LEU A 166 8.11 11.60 -1.50
C LEU A 166 8.78 12.82 -0.89
N GLN A 167 8.43 14.03 -1.34
CA GLN A 167 8.93 15.26 -0.73
C GLN A 167 8.53 15.38 0.74
N PHE A 168 7.26 15.12 1.02
CA PHE A 168 6.75 15.17 2.38
C PHE A 168 7.44 14.13 3.27
N ARG A 169 7.63 12.90 2.75
CA ARG A 169 8.34 11.82 3.43
C ARG A 169 9.79 12.21 3.76
N ASN A 170 10.50 12.78 2.80
CA ASN A 170 11.89 13.19 3.00
C ASN A 170 11.99 14.25 4.09
N GLN A 171 11.07 15.20 4.17
CA GLN A 171 11.03 16.18 5.24
C GLN A 171 10.75 15.53 6.59
N SER A 172 9.78 14.62 6.66
CA SER A 172 9.44 13.89 7.88
C SER A 172 10.62 13.08 8.41
N LEU A 173 11.32 12.36 7.53
CA LEU A 173 12.46 11.54 7.93
C LEU A 173 13.65 12.36 8.40
N LYS A 174 13.84 13.56 7.86
CA LYS A 174 14.92 14.47 8.31
C LYS A 174 14.63 15.08 9.68
N SER A 175 13.35 15.21 10.04
CA SER A 175 12.93 15.79 11.32
C SER A 175 12.86 14.77 12.45
N ALA A 176 13.03 13.50 12.11
CA ALA A 176 12.92 12.40 13.07
C ALA A 176 14.22 12.17 13.84
#